data_de0a4d8bab15ba49c9cde8c13d2a32df
#
_entry.id   de0a4d8bab15ba49c9cde8c13d2a32df
#
_cell.length_a   1.000
_cell.length_b   1.000
_cell.length_c   1.000
_cell.angle_alpha   90.00
_cell.angle_beta   90.00
_cell.angle_gamma   90.00
#
_symmetry.space_group_name_H-M   'P 1'
#
loop_
_entity.id
_entity.type
_entity.pdbx_description
1 polymer ?
#
loop_
_entity_poly.entity_id
_entity_poly.type
_entity_poly.pdbx_seq_one_letter_code
_entity_poly.pdbx_strand_id
1 'polypeptide(L)'
;PTIWRACAGASVQIPVLHSRVYYFPQGHVEHCCPLLSTLPSSTSPVPCIITSIQLLADPVTDEVFAHLILQPMTQQQFTPTNYSRFGRFDGDVDDNNKVTTFAKILTPSDANNGGGFSVPRFCADSVFPLLNFQIDPPVQKLYVTDIHGAVWDFRHIYRGTPRRHLLTTGWSKFVNSKKLIAGDSVVFMRKSADEMFIGVRRTPISSSDGGSSYYGGDEYNGYYSQSSVAKEDDGSPKKTFRRSGNGKLTAEAVTDAINRASQGLPFEVVFYPAAGWSEFVVRAEDVESSMSMYWTPGTRVKMAMETEDSSRITWFQGIVSSTYQETGPWRGSPWKQLQITWDEPEILQNVKRVNPWQVEI
;
A
#
# COMPACT_ATOMS: atom_id res chain seq x y z
N PRO A 1 0.02 15.17 6.35
CA PRO A 1 1.07 14.35 5.69
C PRO A 1 1.48 13.17 6.54
N THR A 2 1.78 13.34 7.83
CA THR A 2 2.26 12.27 8.73
C THR A 2 1.25 11.12 8.88
N ILE A 3 -0.02 11.44 9.16
CA ILE A 3 -1.11 10.44 9.25
C ILE A 3 -1.28 9.74 7.90
N TRP A 4 -1.27 10.49 6.82
CA TRP A 4 -1.38 9.96 5.48
C TRP A 4 -0.28 8.92 5.20
N ARG A 5 0.98 9.24 5.50
CA ARG A 5 2.12 8.31 5.32
C ARG A 5 1.99 7.05 6.16
N ALA A 6 1.56 7.18 7.41
CA ALA A 6 1.33 6.01 8.26
C ALA A 6 0.21 5.11 7.72
N CYS A 7 -0.85 5.70 7.12
CA CYS A 7 -1.90 4.93 6.44
C CYS A 7 -1.41 4.32 5.12
N ALA A 8 -0.57 5.03 4.38
CA ALA A 8 -0.02 4.54 3.11
C ALA A 8 0.87 3.30 3.28
N GLY A 9 1.66 3.28 4.35
CA GLY A 9 2.60 2.20 4.65
C GLY A 9 4.04 2.70 4.74
N ALA A 10 4.86 1.98 5.52
CA ALA A 10 6.26 2.35 5.77
C ALA A 10 7.14 2.23 4.50
N SER A 11 6.78 1.33 3.59
CA SER A 11 7.52 1.09 2.34
C SER A 11 7.14 2.04 1.21
N VAL A 12 6.04 2.79 1.34
CA VAL A 12 5.53 3.66 0.27
C VAL A 12 6.39 4.92 0.15
N GLN A 13 6.99 5.09 -1.01
CA GLN A 13 7.77 6.27 -1.35
C GLN A 13 6.94 7.21 -2.23
N ILE A 14 6.70 8.42 -1.73
CA ILE A 14 6.03 9.44 -2.52
C ILE A 14 7.10 10.36 -3.07
N PRO A 15 7.16 10.52 -4.39
CA PRO A 15 8.09 11.46 -5.01
C PRO A 15 7.83 12.89 -4.54
N VAL A 16 8.86 13.72 -4.55
CA VAL A 16 8.79 15.12 -4.13
C VAL A 16 8.36 15.99 -5.30
N LEU A 17 7.67 17.11 -5.01
CA LEU A 17 7.33 18.12 -6.01
C LEU A 17 8.59 18.58 -6.76
N HIS A 18 8.48 18.72 -8.07
CA HIS A 18 9.57 19.05 -9.00
C HIS A 18 10.68 17.98 -9.12
N SER A 19 10.50 16.81 -8.55
CA SER A 19 11.42 15.69 -8.77
C SER A 19 11.24 15.06 -10.15
N ARG A 20 12.34 14.51 -10.66
CA ARG A 20 12.37 13.70 -11.88
C ARG A 20 11.84 12.30 -11.56
N VAL A 21 10.93 11.81 -12.38
CA VAL A 21 10.32 10.48 -12.23
C VAL A 21 10.19 9.79 -13.59
N TYR A 22 10.09 8.48 -13.56
CA TYR A 22 9.56 7.69 -14.67
C TYR A 22 8.12 7.28 -14.39
N TYR A 23 7.25 7.55 -15.34
CA TYR A 23 5.90 6.99 -15.38
C TYR A 23 5.91 5.69 -16.18
N PHE A 24 5.41 4.62 -15.59
CA PHE A 24 5.29 3.30 -16.19
C PHE A 24 3.85 3.01 -16.57
N PRO A 25 3.46 3.15 -17.86
CA PRO A 25 2.10 2.87 -18.31
C PRO A 25 1.66 1.43 -17.99
N GLN A 26 2.56 0.46 -18.12
CA GLN A 26 2.28 -0.95 -17.80
C GLN A 26 1.85 -1.12 -16.34
N GLY A 27 2.58 -0.51 -15.40
CA GLY A 27 2.22 -0.55 -13.98
C GLY A 27 0.91 0.16 -13.69
N HIS A 28 0.63 1.27 -14.37
CA HIS A 28 -0.65 1.98 -14.22
C HIS A 28 -1.84 1.13 -14.67
N VAL A 29 -1.70 0.40 -15.78
CA VAL A 29 -2.72 -0.55 -16.26
C VAL A 29 -2.94 -1.69 -15.26
N GLU A 30 -1.88 -2.25 -14.69
CA GLU A 30 -1.98 -3.31 -13.67
C GLU A 30 -2.75 -2.85 -12.42
N HIS A 31 -2.64 -1.57 -12.05
CA HIS A 31 -3.39 -0.99 -10.92
C HIS A 31 -4.85 -0.68 -11.22
N CYS A 32 -5.25 -0.63 -12.49
CA CYS A 32 -6.59 -0.23 -12.85
C CYS A 32 -7.49 -1.43 -13.00
N CYS A 33 -7.56 -2.30 -13.52
CA CYS A 33 -8.48 -3.42 -13.81
C CYS A 33 -8.03 -4.19 -15.06
N PRO A 34 -8.11 -5.50 -15.07
CA PRO A 34 -7.51 -6.31 -16.13
C PRO A 34 -8.21 -6.22 -17.51
N LEU A 35 -9.09 -5.26 -17.75
CA LEU A 35 -9.96 -5.20 -18.94
C LEU A 35 -9.70 -4.01 -19.86
N LEU A 36 -8.44 -3.58 -20.03
CA LEU A 36 -8.13 -2.68 -21.14
C LEU A 36 -8.05 -3.48 -22.44
N SER A 37 -9.12 -3.45 -23.21
CA SER A 37 -9.24 -4.17 -24.50
C SER A 37 -8.40 -3.55 -25.64
N THR A 38 -7.91 -2.32 -25.46
CA THR A 38 -7.06 -1.63 -26.45
C THR A 38 -5.97 -0.85 -25.75
N LEU A 39 -4.74 -1.29 -25.88
CA LEU A 39 -3.57 -0.57 -25.38
C LEU A 39 -3.09 0.46 -26.40
N PRO A 40 -2.67 1.67 -25.96
CA PRO A 40 -2.03 2.65 -26.84
C PRO A 40 -0.74 2.12 -27.43
N SER A 41 -0.37 2.63 -28.61
CA SER A 41 0.77 2.15 -29.40
C SER A 41 2.15 2.46 -28.78
N SER A 42 2.24 3.35 -27.79
CA SER A 42 3.50 3.73 -27.14
C SER A 42 3.44 3.40 -25.65
N THR A 43 4.25 2.49 -25.21
CA THR A 43 4.20 1.85 -23.91
C THR A 43 5.54 1.85 -23.18
N SER A 44 6.51 2.60 -23.69
CA SER A 44 7.78 2.82 -23.02
C SER A 44 7.64 3.67 -21.75
N PRO A 45 8.50 3.50 -20.75
CA PRO A 45 8.53 4.39 -19.60
C PRO A 45 8.71 5.85 -20.05
N VAL A 46 7.91 6.75 -19.49
CA VAL A 46 7.90 8.16 -19.86
C VAL A 46 8.63 8.97 -18.79
N PRO A 47 9.76 9.66 -19.14
CA PRO A 47 10.43 10.56 -18.24
C PRO A 47 9.57 11.79 -17.99
N CYS A 48 9.32 12.12 -16.73
CA CYS A 48 8.45 13.21 -16.30
C CYS A 48 9.07 14.01 -15.16
N ILE A 49 8.54 15.23 -14.98
CA ILE A 49 8.69 16.02 -13.75
C ILE A 49 7.33 16.13 -13.06
N ILE A 50 7.33 16.08 -11.75
CA ILE A 50 6.10 16.26 -10.95
C ILE A 50 5.82 17.75 -10.80
N THR A 51 4.69 18.21 -11.30
CA THR A 51 4.27 19.61 -11.23
C THR A 51 3.23 19.87 -10.13
N SER A 52 2.55 18.85 -9.64
CA SER A 52 1.62 18.95 -8.51
C SER A 52 1.54 17.63 -7.74
N ILE A 53 1.42 17.74 -6.41
CA ILE A 53 1.17 16.60 -5.50
C ILE A 53 0.10 17.01 -4.51
N GLN A 54 -0.94 16.19 -4.40
CA GLN A 54 -1.97 16.31 -3.38
C GLN A 54 -2.12 14.98 -2.67
N LEU A 55 -1.95 14.97 -1.34
CA LEU A 55 -2.16 13.82 -0.48
C LEU A 55 -3.58 13.89 0.09
N LEU A 56 -4.43 12.97 -0.33
CA LEU A 56 -5.86 13.00 -0.09
C LEU A 56 -6.32 11.70 0.59
N ALA A 57 -7.55 11.72 1.09
CA ALA A 57 -8.22 10.53 1.59
C ALA A 57 -9.65 10.50 1.03
N ASP A 58 -10.09 9.32 0.62
CA ASP A 58 -11.44 9.13 0.12
C ASP A 58 -12.47 9.32 1.25
N PRO A 59 -13.48 10.19 1.07
CA PRO A 59 -14.42 10.53 2.14
C PRO A 59 -15.33 9.37 2.57
N VAL A 60 -15.47 8.33 1.74
CA VAL A 60 -16.35 7.20 2.00
C VAL A 60 -15.60 5.99 2.53
N THR A 61 -14.40 5.73 1.97
CA THR A 61 -13.61 4.54 2.29
C THR A 61 -12.48 4.79 3.28
N ASP A 62 -12.15 6.06 3.58
CA ASP A 62 -10.97 6.51 4.32
C ASP A 62 -9.63 6.09 3.67
N GLU A 63 -9.69 5.53 2.48
CA GLU A 63 -8.50 5.09 1.76
C GLU A 63 -7.67 6.31 1.34
N VAL A 64 -6.39 6.29 1.68
CA VAL A 64 -5.49 7.38 1.30
C VAL A 64 -5.04 7.21 -0.14
N PHE A 65 -4.90 8.32 -0.85
CA PHE A 65 -4.39 8.34 -2.21
C PHE A 65 -3.59 9.61 -2.49
N ALA A 66 -2.69 9.54 -3.46
CA ALA A 66 -1.98 10.68 -3.99
C ALA A 66 -2.53 11.04 -5.37
N HIS A 67 -2.81 12.32 -5.59
CA HIS A 67 -3.13 12.89 -6.89
C HIS A 67 -1.91 13.65 -7.40
N LEU A 68 -1.36 13.20 -8.51
CA LEU A 68 -0.14 13.74 -9.11
C LEU A 68 -0.44 14.33 -10.48
N ILE A 69 0.17 15.47 -10.80
CA ILE A 69 0.23 15.99 -12.16
C ILE A 69 1.66 15.83 -12.66
N LEU A 70 1.81 15.12 -13.77
CA LEU A 70 3.07 14.79 -14.40
C LEU A 70 3.21 15.55 -15.71
N GLN A 71 4.38 16.17 -15.92
CA GLN A 71 4.75 16.78 -17.19
C GLN A 71 5.83 15.93 -17.85
N PRO A 72 5.55 15.32 -19.03
CA PRO A 72 6.56 14.61 -19.80
C PRO A 72 7.71 15.53 -20.19
N MET A 73 8.91 14.99 -20.20
CA MET A 73 10.13 15.69 -20.58
C MET A 73 10.79 15.01 -21.77
N THR A 74 11.43 15.81 -22.63
CA THR A 74 12.31 15.26 -23.66
C THR A 74 13.58 14.69 -23.02
N GLN A 75 14.22 13.71 -23.68
CA GLN A 75 15.46 13.14 -23.15
C GLN A 75 16.57 14.18 -22.93
N GLN A 76 16.63 15.22 -23.74
CA GLN A 76 17.59 16.32 -23.59
C GLN A 76 17.34 17.15 -22.33
N GLN A 77 16.09 17.33 -21.91
CA GLN A 77 15.71 18.02 -20.69
C GLN A 77 15.87 17.15 -19.44
N PHE A 78 15.88 15.84 -19.64
CA PHE A 78 15.93 14.85 -18.55
C PHE A 78 17.37 14.50 -18.13
N THR A 79 18.40 15.05 -18.80
CA THR A 79 19.80 14.83 -18.42
C THR A 79 20.07 15.34 -16.99
N PRO A 80 20.93 14.67 -16.22
CA PRO A 80 21.26 15.06 -14.86
C PRO A 80 22.12 16.34 -14.87
N THR A 81 21.49 17.49 -15.01
CA THR A 81 22.10 18.78 -14.77
C THR A 81 21.94 19.13 -13.29
N ASN A 82 23.03 19.02 -12.53
CA ASN A 82 23.30 19.67 -11.22
C ASN A 82 22.15 19.85 -10.20
N TYR A 83 21.08 19.07 -10.27
CA TYR A 83 20.01 19.05 -9.28
C TYR A 83 20.32 18.13 -8.08
N SER A 84 21.52 17.58 -7.99
CA SER A 84 21.99 16.72 -6.91
C SER A 84 22.19 17.41 -5.56
N ARG A 85 21.59 18.58 -5.35
CA ARG A 85 21.61 19.30 -4.06
C ARG A 85 20.26 19.44 -3.35
N PHE A 86 19.19 18.93 -3.92
CA PHE A 86 17.95 18.79 -3.14
C PHE A 86 17.88 17.36 -2.60
N GLY A 87 18.38 17.25 -1.40
CA GLY A 87 18.56 16.18 -0.50
C GLY A 87 17.81 14.88 -0.82
N ARG A 88 18.54 13.76 -0.67
CA ARG A 88 17.92 12.63 -0.01
C ARG A 88 17.04 13.22 1.08
N PHE A 89 15.73 13.04 0.95
CA PHE A 89 14.92 12.85 2.12
C PHE A 89 15.22 11.43 2.63
N ASP A 90 16.45 11.18 3.07
CA ASP A 90 16.64 10.55 4.35
C ASP A 90 15.71 11.33 5.24
N GLY A 91 14.65 10.67 5.70
CA GLY A 91 13.79 11.29 6.67
C GLY A 91 14.65 11.77 7.82
N ASP A 92 15.13 12.99 7.76
CA ASP A 92 15.26 13.83 8.92
C ASP A 92 13.84 13.92 9.47
N VAL A 93 13.47 12.81 10.08
CA VAL A 93 12.45 12.78 11.11
C VAL A 93 13.08 13.67 12.16
N ASP A 94 12.72 14.95 12.12
CA ASP A 94 12.87 15.83 13.25
C ASP A 94 12.53 14.94 14.47
N ASP A 95 13.52 14.65 15.30
CA ASP A 95 13.41 13.67 16.39
C ASP A 95 12.26 14.05 17.34
N ASN A 96 11.80 15.29 17.26
CA ASN A 96 10.62 15.85 17.94
C ASN A 96 9.27 15.46 17.31
N ASN A 97 9.23 14.80 16.13
CA ASN A 97 8.00 14.47 15.41
C ASN A 97 7.84 12.96 15.13
N LYS A 98 8.51 12.12 15.93
CA LYS A 98 8.47 10.67 15.79
C LYS A 98 7.09 10.14 16.16
N VAL A 99 6.30 9.78 15.14
CA VAL A 99 5.02 9.11 15.31
C VAL A 99 5.25 7.62 15.51
N THR A 100 4.78 7.09 16.63
CA THR A 100 4.76 5.64 16.87
C THR A 100 3.52 5.06 16.22
N THR A 101 3.69 4.09 15.34
CA THR A 101 2.60 3.48 14.57
C THR A 101 2.51 1.99 14.83
N PHE A 102 1.29 1.47 14.70
CA PHE A 102 1.02 0.05 14.73
C PHE A 102 -0.15 -0.25 13.77
N ALA A 103 0.02 -1.22 12.89
CA ALA A 103 -1.04 -1.71 12.01
C ALA A 103 -1.45 -3.13 12.42
N LYS A 104 -2.74 -3.44 12.31
CA LYS A 104 -3.26 -4.80 12.49
C LYS A 104 -4.32 -5.10 11.46
N ILE A 105 -4.19 -6.26 10.82
CA ILE A 105 -5.22 -6.83 9.95
C ILE A 105 -6.37 -7.31 10.81
N LEU A 106 -7.58 -6.94 10.42
CA LEU A 106 -8.80 -7.31 11.12
C LEU A 106 -9.15 -8.77 10.84
N THR A 107 -9.29 -9.53 11.91
CA THR A 107 -9.88 -10.87 11.87
C THR A 107 -11.40 -10.77 11.70
N PRO A 108 -12.10 -11.87 11.32
CA PRO A 108 -13.56 -11.89 11.30
C PRO A 108 -14.18 -11.47 12.64
N SER A 109 -13.56 -11.82 13.77
CA SER A 109 -14.03 -11.43 15.11
C SER A 109 -13.83 -9.94 15.40
N ASP A 110 -12.74 -9.33 14.89
CA ASP A 110 -12.49 -7.88 15.04
C ASP A 110 -13.48 -7.03 14.22
N ALA A 111 -13.88 -7.54 13.05
CA ALA A 111 -14.83 -6.88 12.14
C ALA A 111 -16.30 -7.18 12.41
N ASN A 112 -16.61 -7.98 13.45
CA ASN A 112 -17.97 -8.34 13.80
C ASN A 112 -18.59 -7.32 14.76
N ASN A 113 -19.91 -7.08 14.59
CA ASN A 113 -20.69 -6.11 15.40
C ASN A 113 -20.81 -6.48 16.89
N GLY A 114 -20.59 -7.72 17.28
CA GLY A 114 -20.69 -8.19 18.67
C GLY A 114 -19.34 -8.40 19.35
N GLY A 115 -18.23 -8.31 18.61
CA GLY A 115 -16.88 -8.51 19.13
C GLY A 115 -16.19 -7.22 19.55
N GLY A 116 -15.14 -7.35 20.36
CA GLY A 116 -14.17 -6.29 20.59
C GLY A 116 -12.95 -6.49 19.71
N PHE A 117 -12.17 -5.44 19.54
CA PHE A 117 -10.89 -5.53 18.83
C PHE A 117 -9.82 -6.06 19.80
N SER A 118 -9.19 -7.17 19.42
CA SER A 118 -8.08 -7.73 20.19
C SER A 118 -6.81 -6.95 19.85
N VAL A 119 -6.31 -6.21 20.84
CA VAL A 119 -5.10 -5.39 20.69
C VAL A 119 -3.88 -6.23 21.01
N PRO A 120 -2.92 -6.39 20.09
CA PRO A 120 -1.65 -7.02 20.40
C PRO A 120 -0.94 -6.29 21.54
N ARG A 121 -0.27 -7.05 22.41
CA ARG A 121 0.39 -6.47 23.59
C ARG A 121 1.40 -5.39 23.21
N PHE A 122 2.19 -5.63 22.16
CA PHE A 122 3.14 -4.64 21.67
C PHE A 122 2.47 -3.30 21.30
N CYS A 123 1.30 -3.34 20.67
CA CYS A 123 0.54 -2.13 20.33
C CYS A 123 0.07 -1.40 21.59
N ALA A 124 -0.48 -2.15 22.56
CA ALA A 124 -0.95 -1.57 23.81
C ALA A 124 0.20 -0.92 24.60
N ASP A 125 1.38 -1.53 24.61
CA ASP A 125 2.54 -1.04 25.34
C ASP A 125 3.26 0.12 24.63
N SER A 126 3.22 0.17 23.30
CA SER A 126 3.98 1.16 22.52
C SER A 126 3.14 2.37 22.06
N VAL A 127 1.87 2.16 21.69
CA VAL A 127 1.04 3.18 21.08
C VAL A 127 0.00 3.74 22.07
N PHE A 128 -0.60 2.88 22.91
CA PHE A 128 -1.63 3.35 23.83
C PHE A 128 -1.02 3.93 25.12
N PRO A 129 -1.72 4.86 25.80
CA PRO A 129 -1.35 5.25 27.14
C PRO A 129 -1.36 4.03 28.08
N LEU A 130 -0.48 4.05 29.07
CA LEU A 130 -0.34 2.93 30.02
C LEU A 130 -1.63 2.76 30.84
N LEU A 131 -2.06 1.50 30.99
CA LEU A 131 -3.19 1.16 31.88
C LEU A 131 -2.77 1.25 33.35
N ASN A 132 -3.70 1.68 34.19
CA ASN A 132 -3.55 1.58 35.64
C ASN A 132 -3.87 0.15 36.10
N PHE A 133 -2.86 -0.64 36.36
CA PHE A 133 -2.99 -2.04 36.83
C PHE A 133 -3.34 -2.17 38.33
N GLN A 134 -3.48 -1.06 39.04
CA GLN A 134 -3.98 -1.08 40.42
C GLN A 134 -5.50 -1.23 40.47
N ILE A 135 -6.19 -1.05 39.33
CA ILE A 135 -7.63 -1.22 39.16
C ILE A 135 -7.89 -2.59 38.52
N ASP A 136 -8.82 -3.38 39.03
CA ASP A 136 -9.19 -4.68 38.45
C ASP A 136 -10.66 -4.67 37.99
N PRO A 137 -10.93 -4.87 36.68
CA PRO A 137 -9.95 -4.94 35.60
C PRO A 137 -9.36 -3.57 35.22
N PRO A 138 -8.08 -3.52 34.78
CA PRO A 138 -7.47 -2.30 34.26
C PRO A 138 -8.26 -1.78 33.06
N VAL A 139 -8.67 -0.52 33.09
CA VAL A 139 -9.51 0.09 32.07
C VAL A 139 -9.20 1.57 31.88
N GLN A 140 -9.28 2.05 30.63
CA GLN A 140 -9.19 3.47 30.28
C GLN A 140 -10.07 3.78 29.08
N LYS A 141 -10.29 5.05 28.83
CA LYS A 141 -10.94 5.56 27.62
C LYS A 141 -9.88 6.16 26.71
N LEU A 142 -9.87 5.73 25.45
CA LEU A 142 -8.98 6.25 24.42
C LEU A 142 -9.77 7.17 23.51
N TYR A 143 -9.20 8.33 23.20
CA TYR A 143 -9.72 9.23 22.19
C TYR A 143 -8.75 9.24 21.01
N VAL A 144 -9.24 8.96 19.81
CA VAL A 144 -8.44 8.89 18.60
C VAL A 144 -9.11 9.67 17.48
N THR A 145 -8.33 10.38 16.68
CA THR A 145 -8.81 11.17 15.55
C THR A 145 -8.56 10.43 14.24
N ASP A 146 -9.56 10.33 13.38
CA ASP A 146 -9.39 9.72 12.06
C ASP A 146 -8.79 10.69 11.03
N ILE A 147 -8.57 10.21 9.80
CA ILE A 147 -7.96 10.97 8.71
C ILE A 147 -8.78 12.21 8.30
N HIS A 148 -10.07 12.23 8.59
CA HIS A 148 -10.99 13.34 8.30
C HIS A 148 -11.21 14.27 9.49
N GLY A 149 -10.54 14.01 10.64
CA GLY A 149 -10.65 14.83 11.85
C GLY A 149 -11.79 14.43 12.77
N ALA A 150 -12.53 13.36 12.50
CA ALA A 150 -13.56 12.87 13.40
C ALA A 150 -12.93 12.16 14.61
N VAL A 151 -13.43 12.47 15.80
CA VAL A 151 -12.94 11.88 17.05
C VAL A 151 -13.77 10.67 17.42
N TRP A 152 -13.08 9.57 17.69
CA TRP A 152 -13.64 8.31 18.13
C TRP A 152 -13.20 8.02 19.56
N ASP A 153 -14.09 7.42 20.36
CA ASP A 153 -13.80 7.02 21.71
C ASP A 153 -13.95 5.50 21.87
N PHE A 154 -12.91 4.88 22.42
CA PHE A 154 -12.86 3.44 22.67
C PHE A 154 -12.62 3.14 24.14
N ARG A 155 -13.34 2.15 24.67
CA ARG A 155 -13.03 1.58 25.98
C ARG A 155 -11.94 0.53 25.82
N HIS A 156 -10.73 0.83 26.30
CA HIS A 156 -9.60 -0.10 26.36
C HIS A 156 -9.60 -0.79 27.71
N ILE A 157 -9.64 -2.13 27.72
CA ILE A 157 -9.70 -2.94 28.92
C ILE A 157 -8.73 -4.13 28.81
N TYR A 158 -8.09 -4.49 29.93
CA TYR A 158 -7.26 -5.67 30.03
C TYR A 158 -7.97 -6.75 30.86
N ARG A 159 -8.54 -7.77 30.18
CA ARG A 159 -9.35 -8.82 30.83
C ARG A 159 -9.36 -10.12 30.03
N GLY A 160 -9.99 -11.15 30.59
CA GLY A 160 -10.24 -12.46 29.96
C GLY A 160 -9.34 -13.57 30.50
N THR A 161 -9.52 -14.77 29.94
CA THR A 161 -8.69 -15.94 30.26
C THR A 161 -8.27 -16.61 28.95
N PRO A 162 -7.03 -16.45 28.48
CA PRO A 162 -5.97 -15.61 29.09
C PRO A 162 -6.29 -14.11 29.00
N ARG A 163 -5.69 -13.32 29.91
CA ARG A 163 -5.85 -11.85 29.90
C ARG A 163 -5.26 -11.24 28.63
N ARG A 164 -5.97 -10.31 28.01
CA ARG A 164 -5.58 -9.61 26.80
C ARG A 164 -6.13 -8.20 26.76
N HIS A 165 -5.49 -7.34 25.98
CA HIS A 165 -5.96 -5.99 25.70
C HIS A 165 -7.12 -6.04 24.69
N LEU A 166 -8.20 -5.34 24.99
CA LEU A 166 -9.40 -5.29 24.13
C LEU A 166 -9.89 -3.84 24.01
N LEU A 167 -10.28 -3.44 22.80
CA LEU A 167 -11.15 -2.29 22.60
C LEU A 167 -12.58 -2.83 22.52
N THR A 168 -13.46 -2.31 23.36
CA THR A 168 -14.85 -2.79 23.51
C THR A 168 -15.85 -1.72 23.10
N THR A 169 -16.39 -0.95 24.05
CA THR A 169 -17.35 0.11 23.74
C THR A 169 -16.76 1.10 22.74
N GLY A 170 -17.51 1.48 21.73
CA GLY A 170 -17.08 2.36 20.64
C GLY A 170 -16.54 1.63 19.41
N TRP A 171 -15.93 0.43 19.59
CA TRP A 171 -15.33 -0.29 18.47
C TRP A 171 -16.34 -0.70 17.39
N SER A 172 -17.46 -1.32 17.78
CA SER A 172 -18.50 -1.72 16.81
C SER A 172 -19.10 -0.53 16.06
N LYS A 173 -19.23 0.63 16.73
CA LYS A 173 -19.67 1.88 16.08
C LYS A 173 -18.68 2.30 15.01
N PHE A 174 -17.37 2.23 15.28
CA PHE A 174 -16.31 2.53 14.32
C PHE A 174 -16.34 1.58 13.14
N VAL A 175 -16.36 0.26 13.39
CA VAL A 175 -16.42 -0.80 12.35
C VAL A 175 -17.61 -0.56 11.41
N ASN A 176 -18.80 -0.30 11.97
CA ASN A 176 -20.01 -0.06 11.18
C ASN A 176 -19.94 1.24 10.38
N SER A 177 -19.52 2.33 11.01
CA SER A 177 -19.40 3.63 10.35
C SER A 177 -18.41 3.60 9.20
N LYS A 178 -17.24 2.97 9.43
CA LYS A 178 -16.20 2.84 8.42
C LYS A 178 -16.41 1.64 7.49
N LYS A 179 -17.46 0.82 7.71
CA LYS A 179 -17.77 -0.38 6.90
C LYS A 179 -16.54 -1.30 6.76
N LEU A 180 -15.88 -1.56 7.88
CA LEU A 180 -14.70 -2.42 7.92
C LEU A 180 -15.10 -3.88 7.76
N ILE A 181 -14.25 -4.63 7.07
CA ILE A 181 -14.40 -6.08 6.87
C ILE A 181 -13.13 -6.81 7.32
N ALA A 182 -13.22 -8.12 7.53
CA ALA A 182 -12.04 -8.94 7.76
C ALA A 182 -11.06 -8.81 6.58
N GLY A 183 -9.77 -8.68 6.88
CA GLY A 183 -8.72 -8.39 5.90
C GLY A 183 -8.39 -6.90 5.75
N ASP A 184 -9.30 -5.96 6.05
CA ASP A 184 -8.91 -4.55 6.18
C ASP A 184 -7.92 -4.41 7.35
N SER A 185 -7.07 -3.39 7.33
CA SER A 185 -6.17 -3.09 8.45
C SER A 185 -6.55 -1.78 9.10
N VAL A 186 -6.38 -1.71 10.41
CA VAL A 186 -6.41 -0.46 11.15
C VAL A 186 -5.01 -0.08 11.59
N VAL A 187 -4.70 1.21 11.49
CA VAL A 187 -3.41 1.77 11.87
C VAL A 187 -3.63 2.73 13.02
N PHE A 188 -3.13 2.38 14.20
CA PHE A 188 -3.08 3.29 15.33
C PHE A 188 -1.77 4.06 15.33
N MET A 189 -1.84 5.34 15.66
CA MET A 189 -0.70 6.24 15.66
C MET A 189 -0.73 7.09 16.92
N ARG A 190 0.45 7.31 17.51
CA ARG A 190 0.64 8.25 18.62
C ARG A 190 1.76 9.22 18.27
N LYS A 191 1.44 10.50 18.28
CA LYS A 191 2.39 11.58 18.05
C LYS A 191 2.90 12.17 19.39
N SER A 192 2.01 12.29 20.37
CA SER A 192 2.33 12.73 21.74
C SER A 192 1.47 11.96 22.76
N ALA A 193 1.60 12.30 24.05
CA ALA A 193 0.80 11.65 25.10
C ALA A 193 -0.71 11.77 24.86
N ASP A 194 -1.16 12.90 24.31
CA ASP A 194 -2.58 13.25 24.15
C ASP A 194 -3.04 13.23 22.68
N GLU A 195 -2.13 13.03 21.73
CA GLU A 195 -2.45 13.02 20.29
C GLU A 195 -2.37 11.61 19.72
N MET A 196 -3.54 10.98 19.62
CA MET A 196 -3.69 9.67 18.99
C MET A 196 -4.57 9.75 17.74
N PHE A 197 -4.19 8.95 16.76
CA PHE A 197 -4.90 8.89 15.48
C PHE A 197 -5.20 7.43 15.11
N ILE A 198 -6.21 7.27 14.24
CA ILE A 198 -6.57 5.99 13.64
C ILE A 198 -6.74 6.16 12.14
N GLY A 199 -6.17 5.25 11.38
CA GLY A 199 -6.34 5.15 9.94
C GLY A 199 -6.79 3.78 9.51
N VAL A 200 -7.16 3.67 8.25
CA VAL A 200 -7.65 2.43 7.65
C VAL A 200 -6.87 2.15 6.38
N ARG A 201 -6.46 0.89 6.20
CA ARG A 201 -5.96 0.36 4.92
C ARG A 201 -6.96 -0.68 4.43
N ARG A 202 -7.38 -0.55 3.18
CA ARG A 202 -8.37 -1.43 2.61
C ARG A 202 -7.73 -2.62 1.90
N THR A 203 -8.28 -3.79 2.13
CA THR A 203 -7.91 -4.98 1.34
C THR A 203 -8.43 -4.82 -0.09
N PRO A 204 -7.59 -5.06 -1.11
CA PRO A 204 -8.05 -5.17 -2.49
C PRO A 204 -9.11 -6.28 -2.59
N ILE A 205 -10.27 -5.99 -3.15
CA ILE A 205 -11.27 -7.02 -3.41
C ILE A 205 -10.83 -7.76 -4.67
N SER A 206 -10.36 -8.98 -4.50
CA SER A 206 -10.21 -9.92 -5.61
C SER A 206 -11.61 -10.20 -6.18
N SER A 207 -11.83 -9.87 -7.44
CA SER A 207 -13.06 -10.15 -8.17
C SER A 207 -13.12 -11.63 -8.60
N SER A 208 -12.99 -12.54 -7.64
CA SER A 208 -13.15 -13.97 -7.87
C SER A 208 -14.54 -14.42 -7.46
N ASP A 209 -15.58 -13.86 -8.12
CA ASP A 209 -16.88 -14.51 -8.11
C ASP A 209 -17.56 -14.28 -9.48
N GLY A 210 -17.49 -15.29 -10.32
CA GLY A 210 -18.28 -15.39 -11.55
C GLY A 210 -17.52 -15.43 -12.86
N GLY A 211 -17.17 -16.63 -13.32
CA GLY A 211 -16.95 -16.87 -14.75
C GLY A 211 -15.57 -17.37 -15.14
N SER A 212 -15.47 -18.68 -15.28
CA SER A 212 -14.43 -19.34 -16.06
C SER A 212 -14.11 -18.57 -17.34
N SER A 213 -12.85 -18.12 -17.49
CA SER A 213 -12.29 -17.89 -18.80
C SER A 213 -10.78 -18.12 -18.79
N TYR A 214 -10.40 -19.07 -19.58
CA TYR A 214 -9.06 -19.37 -20.04
C TYR A 214 -8.36 -18.11 -20.57
N TYR A 215 -7.25 -17.70 -19.94
CA TYR A 215 -6.00 -17.29 -20.60
C TYR A 215 -4.96 -17.08 -19.50
N GLY A 216 -3.80 -17.74 -19.67
CA GLY A 216 -2.70 -17.69 -18.73
C GLY A 216 -2.17 -16.26 -18.55
N GLY A 217 -2.52 -15.70 -17.42
CA GLY A 217 -1.91 -14.50 -16.85
C GLY A 217 -1.62 -14.85 -15.40
N ASP A 218 -0.36 -14.72 -15.00
CA ASP A 218 0.09 -15.01 -13.66
C ASP A 218 -0.78 -14.26 -12.64
N GLU A 219 -1.52 -15.02 -11.83
CA GLU A 219 -2.37 -14.53 -10.76
C GLU A 219 -1.54 -13.75 -9.75
N TYR A 220 -1.70 -12.44 -9.77
CA TYR A 220 -1.30 -11.58 -8.69
C TYR A 220 -2.35 -11.68 -7.58
N ASN A 221 -2.36 -12.81 -6.88
CA ASN A 221 -3.15 -12.93 -5.68
C ASN A 221 -2.27 -12.53 -4.51
N GLY A 222 -2.52 -11.32 -4.05
CA GLY A 222 -1.84 -10.77 -2.90
C GLY A 222 -1.99 -11.68 -1.68
N TYR A 223 -1.08 -11.58 -0.79
CA TYR A 223 -0.79 -12.16 0.51
C TYR A 223 -1.96 -12.53 1.45
N TYR A 224 -3.21 -12.58 1.01
CA TYR A 224 -4.39 -12.68 1.87
C TYR A 224 -5.20 -13.94 1.66
N SER A 225 -4.58 -15.09 1.51
CA SER A 225 -5.35 -16.33 1.52
C SER A 225 -4.60 -17.48 2.17
N GLN A 226 -4.64 -17.54 3.49
CA GLN A 226 -4.70 -18.83 4.18
C GLN A 226 -5.24 -18.69 5.60
N SER A 227 -6.34 -19.30 5.75
CA SER A 227 -6.96 -20.01 6.86
C SER A 227 -8.35 -19.52 7.20
N SER A 228 -9.34 -20.09 6.57
CA SER A 228 -10.57 -20.48 7.25
C SER A 228 -11.25 -21.56 6.45
N VAL A 229 -11.14 -22.78 6.98
CA VAL A 229 -12.10 -23.84 6.69
C VAL A 229 -13.48 -23.30 7.02
N ALA A 230 -14.27 -23.04 6.00
CA ALA A 230 -15.65 -22.62 6.13
C ALA A 230 -16.44 -23.78 6.71
N LYS A 231 -16.99 -23.61 7.91
CA LYS A 231 -18.18 -24.32 8.32
C LYS A 231 -19.36 -23.61 7.67
N GLU A 232 -20.12 -24.36 6.90
CA GLU A 232 -21.44 -23.99 6.41
C GLU A 232 -22.31 -23.55 7.56
N ASP A 233 -22.92 -22.35 7.47
CA ASP A 233 -24.19 -22.08 8.13
C ASP A 233 -24.96 -20.94 7.47
N ASP A 234 -26.22 -21.28 7.17
CA ASP A 234 -27.44 -20.47 7.07
C ASP A 234 -27.50 -19.26 6.12
N GLY A 235 -28.41 -19.48 5.16
CA GLY A 235 -28.79 -18.61 4.05
C GLY A 235 -29.41 -17.26 4.43
N SER A 236 -28.60 -16.28 4.76
CA SER A 236 -28.93 -14.87 4.67
C SER A 236 -28.05 -14.19 3.63
N PRO A 237 -28.57 -13.40 2.68
CA PRO A 237 -27.73 -12.67 1.74
C PRO A 237 -26.96 -11.60 2.49
N LYS A 238 -25.71 -11.91 2.87
CA LYS A 238 -24.76 -10.94 3.36
C LYS A 238 -24.60 -9.90 2.25
N LYS A 239 -25.11 -8.69 2.44
CA LYS A 239 -24.86 -7.54 1.59
C LYS A 239 -23.35 -7.29 1.60
N THR A 240 -22.65 -7.92 0.68
CA THR A 240 -21.26 -7.61 0.39
C THR A 240 -21.21 -6.16 -0.05
N PHE A 241 -20.61 -5.32 0.76
CA PHE A 241 -20.36 -3.93 0.39
C PHE A 241 -19.38 -3.94 -0.79
N ARG A 242 -19.90 -3.74 -2.01
CA ARG A 242 -19.06 -3.46 -3.18
C ARG A 242 -18.50 -2.07 -2.99
N ARG A 243 -17.20 -1.95 -2.78
CA ARG A 243 -16.50 -0.67 -2.95
C ARG A 243 -16.74 -0.26 -4.40
N SER A 244 -17.45 0.84 -4.60
CA SER A 244 -17.55 1.46 -5.92
C SER A 244 -16.12 1.80 -6.34
N GLY A 245 -15.65 1.23 -7.44
CA GLY A 245 -14.34 1.55 -7.98
C GLY A 245 -14.23 3.06 -8.09
N ASN A 246 -13.20 3.64 -7.50
CA ASN A 246 -13.00 5.07 -7.50
C ASN A 246 -12.94 5.57 -8.94
N GLY A 247 -13.82 6.49 -9.30
CA GLY A 247 -13.98 7.00 -10.67
C GLY A 247 -12.72 7.61 -11.33
N LYS A 248 -11.59 7.66 -10.59
CA LYS A 248 -10.28 8.13 -11.10
C LYS A 248 -9.33 7.01 -11.52
N LEU A 249 -9.67 5.75 -11.25
CA LEU A 249 -8.95 4.55 -11.76
C LEU A 249 -9.80 3.79 -12.77
N THR A 250 -10.65 4.50 -13.50
CA THR A 250 -11.37 3.91 -14.62
C THR A 250 -10.43 3.63 -15.79
N ALA A 251 -10.78 2.64 -16.60
CA ALA A 251 -10.02 2.33 -17.81
C ALA A 251 -9.84 3.54 -18.72
N GLU A 252 -10.87 4.41 -18.79
CA GLU A 252 -10.84 5.65 -19.58
C GLU A 252 -9.80 6.63 -19.03
N ALA A 253 -9.76 6.86 -17.71
CA ALA A 253 -8.78 7.76 -17.08
C ALA A 253 -7.34 7.28 -17.29
N VAL A 254 -7.10 5.97 -17.16
CA VAL A 254 -5.78 5.39 -17.41
C VAL A 254 -5.39 5.50 -18.89
N THR A 255 -6.34 5.25 -19.80
CA THR A 255 -6.11 5.38 -21.24
C THR A 255 -5.81 6.83 -21.62
N ASP A 256 -6.54 7.81 -21.07
CA ASP A 256 -6.27 9.24 -21.30
C ASP A 256 -4.88 9.63 -20.78
N ALA A 257 -4.52 9.22 -19.58
CA ALA A 257 -3.20 9.47 -19.02
C ALA A 257 -2.08 8.93 -19.93
N ILE A 258 -2.20 7.69 -20.42
CA ILE A 258 -1.21 7.07 -21.31
C ILE A 258 -1.14 7.82 -22.66
N ASN A 259 -2.28 8.18 -23.23
CA ASN A 259 -2.34 8.92 -24.49
C ASN A 259 -1.69 10.31 -24.36
N ARG A 260 -2.02 11.05 -23.30
CA ARG A 260 -1.41 12.37 -23.05
C ARG A 260 0.08 12.26 -22.78
N ALA A 261 0.51 11.26 -22.00
CA ALA A 261 1.91 10.99 -21.77
C ALA A 261 2.68 10.74 -23.08
N SER A 262 2.12 9.95 -23.99
CA SER A 262 2.74 9.65 -25.29
C SER A 262 2.83 10.87 -26.21
N GLN A 263 1.93 11.84 -26.04
CA GLN A 263 1.92 13.09 -26.79
C GLN A 263 2.77 14.19 -26.17
N GLY A 264 3.43 13.92 -25.03
CA GLY A 264 4.22 14.93 -24.31
C GLY A 264 3.36 15.99 -23.58
N LEU A 265 2.06 15.72 -23.40
CA LEU A 265 1.14 16.63 -22.71
C LEU A 265 1.10 16.35 -21.22
N PRO A 266 0.85 17.36 -20.37
CA PRO A 266 0.63 17.15 -18.95
C PRO A 266 -0.55 16.21 -18.71
N PHE A 267 -0.43 15.32 -17.73
CA PHE A 267 -1.48 14.36 -17.39
C PHE A 267 -1.58 14.12 -15.89
N GLU A 268 -2.73 13.64 -15.47
CA GLU A 268 -3.02 13.33 -14.08
C GLU A 268 -2.94 11.84 -13.84
N VAL A 269 -2.41 11.46 -12.68
CA VAL A 269 -2.47 10.09 -12.17
C VAL A 269 -2.93 10.09 -10.73
N VAL A 270 -3.73 9.09 -10.38
CA VAL A 270 -4.16 8.82 -9.00
C VAL A 270 -3.48 7.54 -8.56
N PHE A 271 -2.74 7.64 -7.48
CA PHE A 271 -2.00 6.53 -6.91
C PHE A 271 -2.59 6.16 -5.55
N TYR A 272 -3.08 4.93 -5.42
CA TYR A 272 -3.51 4.33 -4.17
C TYR A 272 -2.38 3.47 -3.63
N PRO A 273 -1.71 3.86 -2.54
CA PRO A 273 -0.69 3.03 -1.94
C PRO A 273 -1.34 1.78 -1.36
N ALA A 274 -0.87 0.63 -1.81
CA ALA A 274 -1.28 -0.65 -1.28
C ALA A 274 -0.03 -1.49 -0.98
N ALA A 275 0.01 -2.11 0.18
CA ALA A 275 1.13 -2.98 0.55
C ALA A 275 1.33 -4.07 -0.51
N GLY A 276 2.56 -4.23 -0.97
CA GLY A 276 2.93 -5.24 -1.97
C GLY A 276 2.70 -4.87 -3.44
N TRP A 277 2.16 -3.69 -3.74
CA TRP A 277 2.01 -3.22 -5.11
C TRP A 277 3.22 -2.38 -5.53
N SER A 278 3.68 -2.59 -6.77
CA SER A 278 4.77 -1.79 -7.32
C SER A 278 4.29 -0.40 -7.72
N GLU A 279 5.01 0.62 -7.33
CA GLU A 279 4.72 2.00 -7.73
C GLU A 279 4.99 2.17 -9.23
N PHE A 280 4.04 2.79 -9.95
CA PHE A 280 4.18 3.05 -11.39
C PHE A 280 4.67 4.48 -11.71
N VAL A 281 4.87 5.31 -10.69
CA VAL A 281 5.58 6.59 -10.75
C VAL A 281 6.79 6.47 -9.84
N VAL A 282 7.98 6.34 -10.42
CA VAL A 282 9.20 5.96 -9.72
C VAL A 282 10.25 7.05 -9.88
N ARG A 283 11.00 7.35 -8.83
CA ARG A 283 12.09 8.33 -8.91
C ARG A 283 13.09 7.96 -10.00
N ALA A 284 13.50 8.94 -10.79
CA ALA A 284 14.41 8.70 -11.91
C ALA A 284 15.74 8.10 -11.46
N GLU A 285 16.26 8.55 -10.32
CA GLU A 285 17.53 8.07 -9.76
C GLU A 285 17.50 6.58 -9.45
N ASP A 286 16.39 6.06 -8.90
CA ASP A 286 16.23 4.64 -8.55
C ASP A 286 16.17 3.79 -9.82
N VAL A 287 15.43 4.24 -10.82
CA VAL A 287 15.34 3.55 -12.13
C VAL A 287 16.68 3.57 -12.84
N GLU A 288 17.29 4.75 -12.99
CA GLU A 288 18.58 4.92 -13.70
C GLU A 288 19.69 4.12 -13.03
N SER A 289 19.77 4.15 -11.69
CA SER A 289 20.73 3.37 -10.91
C SER A 289 20.55 1.87 -11.15
N SER A 290 19.33 1.37 -11.01
CA SER A 290 19.02 -0.05 -11.18
C SER A 290 19.24 -0.53 -12.61
N MET A 291 18.96 0.30 -13.62
CA MET A 291 19.19 -0.01 -15.03
C MET A 291 20.66 0.04 -15.44
N SER A 292 21.52 0.72 -14.68
CA SER A 292 22.96 0.71 -14.88
C SER A 292 23.64 -0.57 -14.38
N MET A 293 22.92 -1.38 -13.60
CA MET A 293 23.43 -2.63 -13.02
C MET A 293 23.33 -3.79 -14.00
N TYR A 294 24.31 -4.68 -13.97
CA TYR A 294 24.28 -5.94 -14.70
C TYR A 294 23.55 -7.01 -13.87
N TRP A 295 22.31 -7.28 -14.23
CA TRP A 295 21.50 -8.33 -13.62
C TRP A 295 21.77 -9.68 -14.27
N THR A 296 22.52 -10.54 -13.59
CA THR A 296 22.86 -11.88 -14.08
C THR A 296 22.23 -12.96 -13.20
N PRO A 297 21.86 -14.11 -13.77
CA PRO A 297 21.44 -15.25 -12.96
C PRO A 297 22.51 -15.59 -11.90
N GLY A 298 22.08 -15.85 -10.68
CA GLY A 298 22.96 -16.08 -9.54
C GLY A 298 23.28 -14.86 -8.69
N THR A 299 22.92 -13.64 -9.13
CA THR A 299 23.11 -12.43 -8.31
C THR A 299 22.24 -12.49 -7.07
N ARG A 300 22.85 -12.35 -5.90
CA ARG A 300 22.12 -12.24 -4.60
C ARG A 300 21.48 -10.88 -4.50
N VAL A 301 20.24 -10.88 -4.05
CA VAL A 301 19.45 -9.66 -3.87
C VAL A 301 18.66 -9.71 -2.57
N LYS A 302 18.32 -8.53 -2.06
CA LYS A 302 17.39 -8.35 -0.94
C LYS A 302 16.31 -7.35 -1.32
N MET A 303 15.11 -7.55 -0.80
CA MET A 303 13.96 -6.68 -0.99
C MET A 303 13.35 -6.33 0.36
N ALA A 304 13.05 -5.05 0.55
CA ALA A 304 12.36 -4.56 1.73
C ALA A 304 10.84 -4.68 1.53
N MET A 305 10.18 -5.32 2.47
CA MET A 305 8.72 -5.40 2.49
C MET A 305 8.18 -5.07 3.88
N GLU A 306 7.02 -4.45 3.91
CA GLU A 306 6.27 -4.25 5.15
C GLU A 306 5.56 -5.56 5.52
N THR A 307 5.84 -6.08 6.73
CA THR A 307 5.13 -7.26 7.23
C THR A 307 3.81 -6.86 7.89
N GLU A 308 2.82 -7.74 7.76
CA GLU A 308 1.41 -7.49 8.10
C GLU A 308 1.18 -7.06 9.56
N ASP A 309 1.97 -7.60 10.48
CA ASP A 309 1.71 -7.47 11.92
C ASP A 309 2.38 -6.28 12.61
N SER A 310 3.21 -5.51 11.94
CA SER A 310 4.08 -4.59 12.69
C SER A 310 4.34 -3.23 12.08
N SER A 311 3.88 -2.91 10.88
CA SER A 311 4.33 -1.71 10.15
C SER A 311 5.87 -1.60 10.12
N ARG A 312 6.55 -2.73 10.20
CA ARG A 312 7.99 -2.84 10.17
C ARG A 312 8.43 -3.32 8.80
N ILE A 313 9.54 -2.77 8.34
CA ILE A 313 10.21 -3.25 7.14
C ILE A 313 11.01 -4.50 7.50
N THR A 314 10.74 -5.59 6.80
CA THR A 314 11.49 -6.84 6.85
C THR A 314 12.22 -7.03 5.52
N TRP A 315 13.46 -7.47 5.59
CA TRP A 315 14.28 -7.74 4.41
C TRP A 315 14.22 -9.22 4.07
N PHE A 316 13.78 -9.50 2.85
CA PHE A 316 13.80 -10.84 2.26
C PHE A 316 14.96 -10.96 1.30
N GLN A 317 15.59 -12.12 1.27
CA GLN A 317 16.73 -12.40 0.41
C GLN A 317 16.36 -13.42 -0.66
N GLY A 318 17.06 -13.37 -1.78
CA GLY A 318 16.85 -14.28 -2.88
C GLY A 318 17.97 -14.20 -3.91
N ILE A 319 17.77 -14.92 -5.01
CA ILE A 319 18.72 -15.00 -6.12
C ILE A 319 17.98 -14.66 -7.41
N VAL A 320 18.55 -13.81 -8.25
CA VAL A 320 18.08 -13.60 -9.61
C VAL A 320 18.18 -14.92 -10.37
N SER A 321 17.06 -15.49 -10.75
CA SER A 321 17.01 -16.74 -11.53
C SER A 321 17.08 -16.47 -13.03
N SER A 322 16.44 -15.40 -13.49
CA SER A 322 16.50 -14.95 -14.89
C SER A 322 16.12 -13.48 -15.01
N THR A 323 16.45 -12.91 -16.17
CA THR A 323 15.92 -11.61 -16.60
C THR A 323 14.90 -11.85 -17.70
N TYR A 324 13.75 -11.21 -17.55
CA TYR A 324 12.66 -11.31 -18.52
C TYR A 324 12.62 -10.07 -19.39
N GLN A 325 12.41 -10.28 -20.70
CA GLN A 325 12.16 -9.18 -21.61
C GLN A 325 10.70 -9.22 -22.05
N GLU A 326 9.99 -8.15 -21.79
CA GLU A 326 8.60 -8.03 -22.22
C GLU A 326 8.50 -8.06 -23.75
N THR A 327 7.47 -8.74 -24.24
CA THR A 327 7.10 -8.84 -25.65
C THR A 327 5.82 -8.04 -25.94
N GLY A 328 5.47 -7.85 -27.19
CA GLY A 328 4.24 -7.12 -27.55
C GLY A 328 4.33 -5.62 -27.25
N PRO A 329 3.24 -5.01 -26.76
CA PRO A 329 3.17 -3.57 -26.58
C PRO A 329 4.16 -3.03 -25.53
N TRP A 330 4.60 -3.85 -24.58
CA TRP A 330 5.53 -3.50 -23.50
C TRP A 330 6.98 -3.79 -23.79
N ARG A 331 7.31 -4.08 -25.05
CA ARG A 331 8.66 -4.45 -25.47
C ARG A 331 9.69 -3.41 -25.04
N GLY A 332 10.72 -3.88 -24.30
CA GLY A 332 11.80 -3.03 -23.79
C GLY A 332 11.47 -2.31 -22.48
N SER A 333 10.30 -2.53 -21.89
CA SER A 333 9.98 -2.04 -20.56
C SER A 333 10.77 -2.84 -19.50
N PRO A 334 11.41 -2.15 -18.54
CA PRO A 334 12.08 -2.82 -17.41
C PRO A 334 11.10 -3.23 -16.30
N TRP A 335 9.80 -3.05 -16.51
CA TRP A 335 8.77 -3.39 -15.54
C TRP A 335 8.74 -4.89 -15.28
N LYS A 336 8.91 -5.28 -14.00
CA LYS A 336 8.97 -6.68 -13.55
C LYS A 336 9.98 -7.54 -14.32
N GLN A 337 11.13 -6.94 -14.64
CA GLN A 337 12.15 -7.57 -15.47
C GLN A 337 12.88 -8.71 -14.76
N LEU A 338 13.01 -8.66 -13.43
CA LEU A 338 13.77 -9.65 -12.67
C LEU A 338 12.86 -10.77 -12.16
N GLN A 339 13.23 -12.01 -12.46
CA GLN A 339 12.65 -13.20 -11.83
C GLN A 339 13.54 -13.61 -10.66
N ILE A 340 12.95 -13.72 -9.46
CA ILE A 340 13.68 -14.02 -8.24
C ILE A 340 13.23 -15.38 -7.69
N THR A 341 14.21 -16.16 -7.25
CA THR A 341 14.00 -17.30 -6.36
C THR A 341 14.32 -16.86 -4.95
N TRP A 342 13.28 -16.75 -4.12
CA TRP A 342 13.40 -16.30 -2.73
C TRP A 342 13.87 -17.42 -1.82
N ASP A 343 14.62 -17.06 -0.76
CA ASP A 343 15.07 -18.01 0.26
C ASP A 343 13.88 -18.48 1.13
N GLU A 344 12.83 -17.65 1.25
CA GLU A 344 11.59 -17.90 1.99
C GLU A 344 10.38 -17.95 1.02
N PRO A 345 10.30 -18.98 0.17
CA PRO A 345 9.31 -19.03 -0.91
C PRO A 345 7.87 -19.12 -0.39
N GLU A 346 7.63 -19.67 0.80
CA GLU A 346 6.31 -19.76 1.42
C GLU A 346 5.73 -18.40 1.78
N ILE A 347 6.57 -17.39 2.04
CA ILE A 347 6.13 -16.03 2.34
C ILE A 347 5.94 -15.23 1.05
N LEU A 348 6.80 -15.44 0.05
CA LEU A 348 6.86 -14.68 -1.19
C LEU A 348 6.35 -15.46 -2.41
N GLN A 349 5.41 -16.41 -2.20
CA GLN A 349 4.89 -17.31 -3.25
C GLN A 349 4.43 -16.57 -4.50
N ASN A 350 3.84 -15.38 -4.31
CA ASN A 350 3.24 -14.59 -5.39
C ASN A 350 4.15 -13.48 -5.92
N VAL A 351 5.36 -13.32 -5.36
CA VAL A 351 6.32 -12.28 -5.76
C VAL A 351 7.45 -12.93 -6.54
N LYS A 352 7.12 -13.51 -7.69
CA LYS A 352 8.10 -14.18 -8.55
C LYS A 352 8.91 -13.21 -9.40
N ARG A 353 8.28 -12.10 -9.82
CA ARG A 353 8.88 -11.09 -10.67
C ARG A 353 8.82 -9.72 -10.01
N VAL A 354 9.93 -9.01 -10.01
CA VAL A 354 10.07 -7.68 -9.39
C VAL A 354 10.71 -6.69 -10.33
N ASN A 355 10.50 -5.41 -10.07
CA ASN A 355 11.21 -4.36 -10.79
C ASN A 355 12.67 -4.27 -10.31
N PRO A 356 13.62 -3.93 -11.18
CA PRO A 356 15.02 -3.79 -10.81
C PRO A 356 15.28 -2.82 -9.65
N TRP A 357 14.48 -1.76 -9.52
CA TRP A 357 14.59 -0.76 -8.46
C TRP A 357 13.96 -1.15 -7.12
N GLN A 358 13.30 -2.31 -7.04
CA GLN A 358 12.73 -2.84 -5.80
C GLN A 358 13.71 -3.69 -4.99
N VAL A 359 14.84 -4.06 -5.58
CA VAL A 359 15.83 -4.92 -4.97
C VAL A 359 17.19 -4.25 -4.88
N GLU A 360 17.96 -4.63 -3.88
CA GLU A 360 19.34 -4.24 -3.66
C GLU A 360 20.23 -5.50 -3.71
N ILE A 361 21.47 -5.34 -4.18
CA ILE A 361 22.50 -6.40 -4.19
C ILE A 361 23.09 -6.56 -2.79
#